data_6b11df2bffe2bf68b6655d3b926589ce
#
_entry.id   6b11df2bffe2bf68b6655d3b926589ce
#
_cell.length_a   1.000
_cell.length_b   1.000
_cell.length_c   1.000
_cell.angle_alpha   90.00
_cell.angle_beta   90.00
_cell.angle_gamma   90.00
#
_symmetry.space_group_name_H-M   'P 1'
#
loop_
_entity.id
_entity.type
_entity.pdbx_description
1 polymer ?
#
loop_
_entity_poly.entity_id
_entity_poly.type
_entity_poly.pdbx_seq_one_letter_code
_entity_poly.pdbx_strand_id
1 'polypeptide(L)'
;MQIRRVVTGNKPDGKATVLIDEISKDHVSFRKGADVYNIWSTKKLPADNDDATDGAKGIAGTALKGGSVFRLVEYEPGVLPRNHRTDSIDYAIILKGEIEMELDDECVRLRAGDVLVQRGTIHNWANRSNETCIIAFVLIDALPATIGGEQSKPVG
;
A
#
# COMPACT_ATOMS: atom_id res chain seq x y z
N MET A 1 6.48 -0.60 -14.08
CA MET A 1 7.47 -1.52 -13.42
C MET A 1 7.13 -2.97 -13.70
N GLN A 2 8.10 -3.90 -13.68
CA GLN A 2 7.85 -5.36 -13.71
C GLN A 2 8.10 -5.91 -12.31
N ILE A 3 7.12 -6.58 -11.74
CA ILE A 3 7.18 -7.12 -10.38
C ILE A 3 7.03 -8.63 -10.45
N ARG A 4 8.07 -9.39 -10.05
CA ARG A 4 7.91 -10.82 -9.82
C ARG A 4 7.19 -11.03 -8.51
N ARG A 5 6.03 -11.67 -8.58
CA ARG A 5 5.19 -12.03 -7.44
C ARG A 5 5.30 -13.52 -7.19
N VAL A 6 5.69 -13.90 -5.98
CA VAL A 6 5.78 -15.30 -5.56
C VAL A 6 4.86 -15.50 -4.36
N VAL A 7 3.95 -16.46 -4.46
CA VAL A 7 3.01 -16.84 -3.39
C VAL A 7 3.20 -18.30 -3.04
N THR A 8 3.35 -18.58 -1.76
CA THR A 8 3.54 -19.94 -1.24
C THR A 8 2.26 -20.50 -0.64
N GLY A 9 2.19 -21.80 -0.51
CA GLY A 9 1.12 -22.51 0.16
C GLY A 9 1.48 -23.97 0.42
N ASN A 10 0.48 -24.77 0.73
CA ASN A 10 0.65 -26.19 1.04
C ASN A 10 -0.04 -27.08 -0.01
N LYS A 11 0.60 -28.18 -0.34
CA LYS A 11 -0.02 -29.28 -1.12
C LYS A 11 -0.96 -30.08 -0.23
N PRO A 12 -1.84 -30.91 -0.81
CA PRO A 12 -2.72 -31.80 -0.04
C PRO A 12 -1.97 -32.76 0.91
N ASP A 13 -0.72 -33.08 0.60
CA ASP A 13 0.15 -33.91 1.43
C ASP A 13 0.87 -33.11 2.56
N GLY A 14 0.54 -31.82 2.73
CA GLY A 14 1.08 -30.92 3.74
C GLY A 14 2.46 -30.32 3.42
N LYS A 15 3.01 -30.61 2.25
CA LYS A 15 4.32 -30.06 1.86
C LYS A 15 4.18 -28.63 1.35
N ALA A 16 5.05 -27.76 1.83
CA ALA A 16 5.15 -26.39 1.34
C ALA A 16 5.52 -26.35 -0.16
N THR A 17 4.92 -25.42 -0.88
CA THR A 17 5.14 -25.26 -2.33
C THR A 17 4.94 -23.81 -2.76
N VAL A 18 5.40 -23.49 -3.96
CA VAL A 18 5.05 -22.23 -4.65
C VAL A 18 3.74 -22.47 -5.40
N LEU A 19 2.74 -21.64 -5.10
CA LEU A 19 1.44 -21.66 -5.78
C LEU A 19 1.42 -20.70 -6.97
N ILE A 20 2.05 -19.55 -6.84
CA ILE A 20 2.13 -18.52 -7.89
C ILE A 20 3.58 -18.07 -8.01
N ASP A 21 4.09 -18.03 -9.22
CA ASP A 21 5.38 -17.41 -9.59
C ASP A 21 5.20 -16.75 -10.94
N GLU A 22 4.99 -15.44 -10.95
CA GLU A 22 4.64 -14.69 -12.15
C GLU A 22 5.24 -13.29 -12.14
N ILE A 23 5.32 -12.68 -13.32
CA ILE A 23 5.55 -11.23 -13.44
C ILE A 23 4.19 -10.55 -13.45
N SER A 24 3.87 -9.83 -12.37
CA SER A 24 2.66 -9.02 -12.30
C SER A 24 2.79 -7.86 -13.28
N LYS A 25 1.79 -7.73 -14.15
CA LYS A 25 1.67 -6.65 -15.15
C LYS A 25 0.48 -5.75 -14.86
N ASP A 26 -0.42 -6.22 -14.03
CA ASP A 26 -1.66 -5.53 -13.74
C ASP A 26 -1.39 -4.37 -12.76
N HIS A 27 -1.68 -3.17 -13.22
CA HIS A 27 -1.62 -1.96 -12.40
C HIS A 27 -2.86 -1.11 -12.63
N VAL A 28 -3.12 -0.25 -11.67
CA VAL A 28 -4.20 0.73 -11.73
C VAL A 28 -3.62 2.11 -11.48
N SER A 29 -3.88 3.04 -12.40
CA SER A 29 -3.53 4.45 -12.24
C SER A 29 -4.73 5.19 -11.65
N PHE A 30 -4.72 5.47 -10.36
CA PHE A 30 -5.78 6.24 -9.71
C PHE A 30 -5.66 7.75 -9.96
N ARG A 31 -4.45 8.22 -10.27
CA ARG A 31 -4.15 9.61 -10.60
C ARG A 31 -2.92 9.69 -11.48
N LYS A 32 -2.80 10.79 -12.22
CA LYS A 32 -1.62 11.01 -13.07
C LYS A 32 -0.34 11.00 -12.23
N GLY A 33 0.62 10.20 -12.65
CA GLY A 33 1.92 10.04 -12.01
C GLY A 33 1.94 9.08 -10.82
N ALA A 34 0.88 8.29 -10.59
CA ALA A 34 0.88 7.26 -9.57
C ALA A 34 0.28 5.96 -10.11
N ASP A 35 1.13 4.94 -10.28
CA ASP A 35 0.75 3.61 -10.71
C ASP A 35 0.82 2.63 -9.54
N VAL A 36 -0.28 1.92 -9.31
CA VAL A 36 -0.47 1.01 -8.17
C VAL A 36 -0.50 -0.43 -8.64
N TYR A 37 0.37 -1.25 -8.08
CA TYR A 37 0.47 -2.69 -8.32
C TYR A 37 0.02 -3.44 -7.08
N ASN A 38 -1.15 -4.08 -7.15
CA ASN A 38 -1.66 -4.88 -6.04
C ASN A 38 -0.93 -6.23 -5.99
N ILE A 39 -0.29 -6.52 -4.88
CA ILE A 39 0.47 -7.76 -4.67
C ILE A 39 -0.38 -8.80 -3.96
N TRP A 40 -1.08 -8.39 -2.90
CA TRP A 40 -1.94 -9.27 -2.11
C TRP A 40 -2.97 -8.49 -1.30
N SER A 41 -4.04 -9.16 -0.91
CA SER A 41 -4.96 -8.69 0.12
C SER A 41 -5.46 -9.85 0.97
N THR A 42 -5.79 -9.55 2.22
CA THR A 42 -6.54 -10.47 3.10
C THR A 42 -7.89 -9.86 3.41
N LYS A 43 -8.96 -10.66 3.30
CA LYS A 43 -10.35 -10.17 3.46
C LYS A 43 -10.79 -10.04 4.90
N LYS A 44 -10.04 -10.65 5.84
CA LYS A 44 -10.32 -10.66 7.28
C LYS A 44 -9.02 -10.73 8.08
N LEU A 45 -9.09 -10.33 9.33
CA LEU A 45 -8.03 -10.52 10.32
C LEU A 45 -8.61 -11.27 11.53
N PRO A 46 -7.98 -12.39 11.99
CA PRO A 46 -6.79 -13.02 11.41
C PRO A 46 -7.03 -13.51 9.98
N ALA A 47 -5.96 -13.44 9.16
CA ALA A 47 -5.98 -13.95 7.80
C ALA A 47 -6.20 -15.47 7.76
N ASP A 48 -6.81 -15.96 6.68
CA ASP A 48 -7.06 -17.38 6.47
C ASP A 48 -6.04 -17.94 5.47
N ASN A 49 -5.17 -18.82 5.94
CA ASN A 49 -4.16 -19.46 5.08
C ASN A 49 -4.74 -20.50 4.13
N ASP A 50 -6.00 -20.93 4.35
CA ASP A 50 -6.70 -21.88 3.50
C ASP A 50 -7.57 -21.18 2.43
N ASP A 51 -7.63 -19.84 2.41
CA ASP A 51 -8.30 -19.10 1.33
C ASP A 51 -7.52 -19.28 0.03
N ALA A 52 -8.06 -20.08 -0.89
CA ALA A 52 -7.46 -20.38 -2.18
C ALA A 52 -7.58 -19.23 -3.21
N THR A 53 -8.21 -18.11 -2.84
CA THR A 53 -8.37 -16.98 -3.78
C THR A 53 -7.06 -16.22 -3.96
N ASP A 54 -6.79 -15.76 -5.18
CA ASP A 54 -5.66 -14.88 -5.44
C ASP A 54 -5.94 -13.49 -4.83
N GLY A 55 -5.23 -13.16 -3.76
CA GLY A 55 -5.40 -11.92 -3.03
C GLY A 55 -5.04 -10.64 -3.80
N ALA A 56 -4.41 -10.75 -4.98
CA ALA A 56 -4.14 -9.58 -5.82
C ALA A 56 -5.37 -9.16 -6.63
N LYS A 57 -6.35 -10.05 -6.80
CA LYS A 57 -7.54 -9.80 -7.61
C LYS A 57 -8.66 -9.14 -6.80
N GLY A 58 -9.39 -8.24 -7.43
CA GLY A 58 -10.58 -7.63 -6.84
C GLY A 58 -10.29 -6.55 -5.79
N ILE A 59 -9.07 -6.04 -5.69
CA ILE A 59 -8.74 -4.91 -4.81
C ILE A 59 -9.24 -3.63 -5.47
N ALA A 60 -10.26 -3.02 -4.88
CA ALA A 60 -10.73 -1.69 -5.22
C ALA A 60 -10.45 -0.73 -4.05
N GLY A 61 -9.90 0.44 -4.34
CA GLY A 61 -9.63 1.46 -3.33
C GLY A 61 -8.30 1.32 -2.59
N THR A 62 -8.14 2.12 -1.54
CA THR A 62 -6.86 2.27 -0.82
C THR A 62 -6.74 1.27 0.33
N ALA A 63 -7.79 1.07 1.11
CA ALA A 63 -7.83 0.14 2.24
C ALA A 63 -8.97 -0.87 2.07
N LEU A 64 -8.87 -1.99 2.76
CA LEU A 64 -9.88 -3.06 2.77
C LEU A 64 -10.39 -3.25 4.19
N LYS A 65 -11.67 -2.96 4.41
CA LYS A 65 -12.30 -3.09 5.72
C LYS A 65 -12.26 -4.53 6.24
N GLY A 66 -11.79 -4.70 7.47
CA GLY A 66 -11.61 -5.98 8.13
C GLY A 66 -10.37 -6.77 7.67
N GLY A 67 -9.55 -6.21 6.79
CA GLY A 67 -8.45 -6.94 6.19
C GLY A 67 -7.16 -6.14 6.03
N SER A 68 -6.36 -6.55 5.05
CA SER A 68 -5.12 -5.84 4.70
C SER A 68 -4.90 -5.81 3.19
N VAL A 69 -4.09 -4.85 2.76
CA VAL A 69 -3.66 -4.72 1.36
C VAL A 69 -2.14 -4.56 1.33
N PHE A 70 -1.48 -5.38 0.52
CA PHE A 70 -0.08 -5.22 0.17
C PHE A 70 0.03 -4.77 -1.28
N ARG A 71 0.71 -3.64 -1.51
CA ARG A 71 0.88 -3.06 -2.85
C ARG A 71 2.22 -2.37 -3.00
N LEU A 72 2.66 -2.23 -4.25
CA LEU A 72 3.72 -1.31 -4.62
C LEU A 72 3.11 -0.13 -5.37
N VAL A 73 3.70 1.04 -5.16
CA VAL A 73 3.29 2.26 -5.86
C VAL A 73 4.51 2.92 -6.48
N GLU A 74 4.42 3.23 -7.78
CA GLU A 74 5.35 4.09 -8.49
C GLU A 74 4.82 5.52 -8.45
N TYR A 75 5.64 6.45 -7.97
CA TYR A 75 5.36 7.88 -8.02
C TYR A 75 6.33 8.56 -8.98
N GLU A 76 5.81 9.05 -10.10
CA GLU A 76 6.59 9.83 -11.06
C GLU A 76 6.94 11.21 -10.49
N PRO A 77 8.02 11.85 -11.01
CA PRO A 77 8.28 13.26 -10.74
C PRO A 77 7.05 14.12 -11.03
N GLY A 78 6.70 15.00 -10.09
CA GLY A 78 5.57 15.91 -10.24
C GLY A 78 4.19 15.22 -10.17
N VAL A 79 4.09 14.07 -9.53
CA VAL A 79 2.80 13.41 -9.26
C VAL A 79 1.77 14.40 -8.70
N LEU A 80 0.53 14.34 -9.20
CA LEU A 80 -0.54 15.23 -8.75
C LEU A 80 -0.80 15.06 -7.25
N PRO A 81 -0.99 16.16 -6.50
CA PRO A 81 -1.31 16.10 -5.07
C PRO A 81 -2.61 15.33 -4.80
N ARG A 82 -2.64 14.61 -3.70
CA ARG A 82 -3.83 13.98 -3.15
C ARG A 82 -3.74 13.98 -1.63
N ASN A 83 -4.35 14.96 -1.00
CA ASN A 83 -4.53 14.94 0.45
C ASN A 83 -5.62 13.93 0.80
N HIS A 84 -5.24 12.92 1.56
CA HIS A 84 -6.17 11.88 1.96
C HIS A 84 -5.85 11.31 3.33
N ARG A 85 -6.83 10.64 3.89
CA ARG A 85 -6.75 9.87 5.13
C ARG A 85 -7.59 8.61 4.99
N THR A 86 -7.05 7.50 5.46
CA THR A 86 -7.73 6.20 5.50
C THR A 86 -7.82 5.71 6.94
N ASP A 87 -8.84 4.90 7.25
CA ASP A 87 -8.94 4.19 8.52
C ASP A 87 -8.06 2.94 8.44
N SER A 88 -6.75 3.16 8.38
CA SER A 88 -5.74 2.10 8.33
C SER A 88 -4.47 2.50 9.06
N ILE A 89 -3.69 1.49 9.43
CA ILE A 89 -2.27 1.66 9.76
C ILE A 89 -1.49 1.14 8.57
N ASP A 90 -0.64 2.01 8.00
CA ASP A 90 0.12 1.66 6.82
C ASP A 90 1.60 1.55 7.17
N TYR A 91 2.22 0.45 6.79
CA TYR A 91 3.66 0.30 6.81
C TYR A 91 4.17 0.62 5.41
N ALA A 92 5.09 1.58 5.30
CA ALA A 92 5.70 1.99 4.06
C ALA A 92 7.20 1.74 4.09
N ILE A 93 7.73 1.20 2.99
CA ILE A 93 9.16 0.97 2.78
C ILE A 93 9.53 1.62 1.45
N ILE A 94 10.46 2.57 1.47
CA ILE A 94 10.95 3.19 0.25
C ILE A 94 11.96 2.24 -0.40
N LEU A 95 11.61 1.72 -1.57
CA LEU A 95 12.43 0.75 -2.31
C LEU A 95 13.41 1.41 -3.26
N LYS A 96 13.02 2.57 -3.83
CA LYS A 96 13.82 3.31 -4.81
C LYS A 96 13.47 4.78 -4.77
N GLY A 97 14.45 5.63 -5.08
CA GLY A 97 14.29 7.07 -5.21
C GLY A 97 14.09 7.78 -3.86
N GLU A 98 13.49 8.95 -3.94
CA GLU A 98 13.12 9.75 -2.77
C GLU A 98 11.72 10.35 -2.96
N ILE A 99 11.06 10.67 -1.86
CA ILE A 99 9.72 11.26 -1.85
C ILE A 99 9.54 12.11 -0.61
N GLU A 100 8.67 13.09 -0.68
CA GLU A 100 8.22 13.87 0.46
C GLU A 100 6.83 13.44 0.88
N MET A 101 6.65 13.17 2.17
CA MET A 101 5.34 13.00 2.78
C MET A 101 4.98 14.30 3.49
N GLU A 102 3.94 14.95 2.99
CA GLU A 102 3.41 16.18 3.55
C GLU A 102 2.31 15.85 4.55
N LEU A 103 2.41 16.41 5.73
CA LEU A 103 1.38 16.48 6.77
C LEU A 103 0.83 17.92 6.82
N ASP A 104 -0.05 18.22 7.78
CA ASP A 104 -0.63 19.57 7.88
C ASP A 104 0.45 20.66 8.05
N ASP A 105 1.33 20.50 9.03
CA ASP A 105 2.35 21.50 9.37
C ASP A 105 3.79 21.01 9.16
N GLU A 106 3.98 19.76 8.72
CA GLU A 106 5.29 19.14 8.60
C GLU A 106 5.46 18.46 7.25
N CYS A 107 6.70 18.36 6.80
CA CYS A 107 7.09 17.62 5.63
C CYS A 107 8.28 16.72 5.93
N VAL A 108 8.17 15.44 5.64
CA VAL A 108 9.24 14.47 5.86
C VAL A 108 9.76 13.98 4.53
N ARG A 109 11.06 14.13 4.29
CA ARG A 109 11.75 13.56 3.13
C ARG A 109 12.19 12.14 3.47
N LEU A 110 11.80 11.19 2.63
CA LEU A 110 12.12 9.78 2.74
C LEU A 110 12.90 9.32 1.51
N ARG A 111 13.85 8.40 1.71
CA ARG A 111 14.74 7.87 0.68
C ARG A 111 14.76 6.34 0.72
N ALA A 112 15.26 5.73 -0.34
CA ALA A 112 15.42 4.28 -0.42
C ALA A 112 16.09 3.71 0.83
N GLY A 113 15.45 2.73 1.47
CA GLY A 113 15.82 2.12 2.74
C GLY A 113 15.10 2.69 3.96
N ASP A 114 14.47 3.86 3.86
CA ASP A 114 13.68 4.40 4.95
C ASP A 114 12.35 3.65 5.09
N VAL A 115 11.87 3.59 6.34
CA VAL A 115 10.59 2.99 6.70
C VAL A 115 9.71 4.00 7.42
N LEU A 116 8.40 3.91 7.19
CA LEU A 116 7.43 4.81 7.80
C LEU A 116 6.22 4.01 8.29
N VAL A 117 5.67 4.44 9.42
CA VAL A 117 4.35 3.99 9.91
C VAL A 117 3.39 5.15 9.85
N GLN A 118 2.40 5.04 8.98
CA GLN A 118 1.30 5.99 8.80
C GLN A 118 0.10 5.58 9.64
N ARG A 119 -0.35 6.43 10.55
CA ARG A 119 -1.41 6.13 11.54
C ARG A 119 -2.66 6.97 11.34
N GLY A 120 -3.34 6.80 10.20
CA GLY A 120 -4.61 7.49 9.92
C GLY A 120 -4.54 9.02 9.95
N THR A 121 -3.38 9.61 9.62
CA THR A 121 -3.19 11.06 9.49
C THR A 121 -3.58 11.53 8.09
N ILE A 122 -4.01 12.77 7.95
CA ILE A 122 -4.11 13.41 6.64
C ILE A 122 -2.71 13.58 6.07
N HIS A 123 -2.51 13.23 4.80
CA HIS A 123 -1.20 13.34 4.17
C HIS A 123 -1.28 13.40 2.65
N ASN A 124 -0.18 13.83 2.05
CA ASN A 124 0.07 13.78 0.61
C ASN A 124 1.48 13.23 0.35
N TRP A 125 1.60 12.44 -0.72
CA TRP A 125 2.88 11.98 -1.24
C TRP A 125 3.28 12.83 -2.43
N ALA A 126 4.39 13.57 -2.30
CA ALA A 126 4.89 14.51 -3.30
C ALA A 126 6.28 14.10 -3.79
N ASN A 127 6.40 13.68 -5.03
CA ASN A 127 7.69 13.42 -5.63
C ASN A 127 8.20 14.70 -6.34
N ARG A 128 9.09 15.43 -5.66
CA ARG A 128 9.76 16.63 -6.18
C ARG A 128 11.16 16.35 -6.72
N SER A 129 11.57 15.09 -6.74
CA SER A 129 12.82 14.67 -7.34
C SER A 129 12.69 14.58 -8.86
N ASN A 130 13.78 14.23 -9.55
CA ASN A 130 13.80 13.99 -10.98
C ASN A 130 13.74 12.48 -11.34
N GLU A 131 13.51 11.63 -10.36
CA GLU A 131 13.44 10.18 -10.52
C GLU A 131 12.11 9.61 -9.99
N THR A 132 11.69 8.49 -10.56
CA THR A 132 10.56 7.73 -10.04
C THR A 132 10.87 7.16 -8.66
N CYS A 133 10.01 7.41 -7.70
CA CYS A 133 10.05 6.78 -6.38
C CYS A 133 9.16 5.55 -6.35
N ILE A 134 9.65 4.46 -5.75
CA ILE A 134 8.90 3.21 -5.56
C ILE A 134 8.76 2.93 -4.08
N ILE A 135 7.51 2.74 -3.65
CA ILE A 135 7.17 2.45 -2.25
C ILE A 135 6.40 1.14 -2.17
N ALA A 136 6.78 0.27 -1.23
CA ALA A 136 5.97 -0.85 -0.81
C ALA A 136 5.10 -0.43 0.38
N PHE A 137 3.79 -0.72 0.30
CA PHE A 137 2.82 -0.45 1.35
C PHE A 137 2.15 -1.72 1.83
N VAL A 138 2.01 -1.86 3.14
CA VAL A 138 1.06 -2.78 3.77
C VAL A 138 0.06 -1.95 4.55
N LEU A 139 -1.19 -1.94 4.09
CA LEU A 139 -2.30 -1.22 4.72
C LEU A 139 -3.15 -2.22 5.51
N ILE A 140 -3.31 -1.96 6.80
CA ILE A 140 -4.04 -2.83 7.74
C ILE A 140 -5.25 -2.04 8.22
N ASP A 141 -6.44 -2.62 8.10
CA ASP A 141 -7.67 -1.99 8.61
C ASP A 141 -7.53 -1.60 10.08
N ALA A 142 -7.97 -0.42 10.42
CA ALA A 142 -7.86 0.14 11.76
C ALA A 142 -9.12 0.93 12.16
N LEU A 143 -9.28 1.13 13.44
CA LEU A 143 -10.31 2.02 13.95
C LEU A 143 -9.96 3.47 13.57
N PRO A 144 -10.99 4.31 13.30
CA PRO A 144 -10.77 5.73 13.05
C PRO A 144 -9.99 6.39 14.20
N ALA A 145 -9.09 7.30 13.85
CA ALA A 145 -8.37 8.07 14.87
C ALA A 145 -9.33 9.02 15.60
N THR A 146 -9.11 9.23 16.90
CA THR A 146 -9.84 10.26 17.67
C THR A 146 -9.04 11.54 17.64
N ILE A 147 -9.62 12.60 17.07
CA ILE A 147 -9.00 13.92 16.92
C ILE A 147 -9.92 14.94 17.57
N GLY A 148 -9.40 15.69 18.57
CA GLY A 148 -10.20 16.68 19.29
C GLY A 148 -11.42 16.12 20.04
N GLY A 149 -11.39 14.81 20.38
CA GLY A 149 -12.52 14.13 21.06
C GLY A 149 -13.54 13.50 20.11
N GLU A 150 -13.39 13.67 18.79
CA GLU A 150 -14.29 13.10 17.79
C GLU A 150 -13.57 12.08 16.90
N GLN A 151 -14.31 11.07 16.43
CA GLN A 151 -13.76 10.12 15.47
C GLN A 151 -13.58 10.79 14.10
N SER A 152 -12.37 10.65 13.55
CA SER A 152 -12.06 11.11 12.20
C SER A 152 -12.85 10.32 11.16
N LYS A 153 -12.99 10.90 9.96
CA LYS A 153 -13.59 10.22 8.79
C LYS A 153 -12.53 10.08 7.71
N PRO A 154 -12.58 9.00 6.89
CA PRO A 154 -11.79 8.91 5.68
C PRO A 154 -12.04 10.12 4.77
N VAL A 155 -10.99 10.58 4.08
CA VAL A 155 -11.02 11.74 3.18
C VAL A 155 -10.19 11.42 1.93
N GLY A 156 -10.64 11.82 0.73
CA GLY A 156 -9.90 11.77 -0.54
C GLY A 156 -10.09 10.53 -1.39
#